data_75f68caa7c53d2777bbb6e537e1e2ed9
#
_entry.id   75f68caa7c53d2777bbb6e537e1e2ed9
#
_cell.length_a   1.000
_cell.length_b   1.000
_cell.length_c   1.000
_cell.angle_alpha   90.00
_cell.angle_beta   90.00
_cell.angle_gamma   90.00
#
_symmetry.space_group_name_H-M   'P 1'
#
loop_
_entity.id
_entity.type
_entity.pdbx_description
1 polymer ?
#
loop_
_entity_poly.entity_id
_entity_poly.type
_entity_poly.pdbx_seq_one_letter_code
_entity_poly.pdbx_strand_id
1 'polypeptide(L)'
;MTRRARVLAAVAVVALAAASAALALAPGLFRAAKPKLPLPPPGEAVKAAAADIEALEFPSGRGEGEAAELVDVGEMDAAEFRRRLEAFPGKCVRLWMPGERHWLLVGRREAALPLAAALERFAADAGLGSLVGAFASYAGSREEVMPAFEEKLEGKVVPQWFVTREVPRFDWIDFAGIDDDIADETRAEIRSRQVVRRLVLEGNIAAAKAGDEQTLDDAVDCWRRAALRNSADPILVDRLERLARNGDTFYRLGKVQQAIKCYETLIAVHTNDDAARAGFAACLRRLGKDDLAAKVLESGRRHSWETQGEK
;
A
#
# COMPACT_ATOMS: atom_id res chain seq x y z
N MET A 1 -64.89 9.31 -2.52
CA MET A 1 -63.87 8.91 -3.52
C MET A 1 -64.58 8.14 -4.64
N THR A 2 -64.54 8.63 -5.85
CA THR A 2 -65.16 8.00 -7.02
C THR A 2 -64.43 6.73 -7.41
N ARG A 3 -65.12 5.76 -8.01
CA ARG A 3 -64.58 4.48 -8.47
C ARG A 3 -63.30 4.64 -9.33
N ARG A 4 -63.26 5.73 -10.14
CA ARG A 4 -62.07 6.09 -10.92
C ARG A 4 -60.83 6.50 -10.10
N ALA A 5 -61.04 7.17 -8.95
CA ALA A 5 -59.93 7.56 -8.08
C ALA A 5 -59.30 6.35 -7.38
N ARG A 6 -60.10 5.32 -7.07
CA ARG A 6 -59.59 4.06 -6.46
C ARG A 6 -58.81 3.23 -7.47
N VAL A 7 -59.23 3.22 -8.75
CA VAL A 7 -58.52 2.48 -9.82
C VAL A 7 -57.18 3.16 -10.12
N LEU A 8 -57.14 4.50 -10.21
CA LEU A 8 -55.89 5.24 -10.41
C LEU A 8 -54.93 5.07 -9.24
N ALA A 9 -55.38 5.08 -8.01
CA ALA A 9 -54.55 4.83 -6.83
C ALA A 9 -53.96 3.40 -6.83
N ALA A 10 -54.80 2.40 -7.20
CA ALA A 10 -54.31 1.02 -7.29
C ALA A 10 -53.25 0.83 -8.40
N VAL A 11 -53.44 1.45 -9.56
CA VAL A 11 -52.46 1.41 -10.68
C VAL A 11 -51.16 2.10 -10.27
N ALA A 12 -51.23 3.24 -9.55
CA ALA A 12 -50.02 3.93 -9.05
C ALA A 12 -49.22 3.10 -8.06
N VAL A 13 -49.92 2.40 -7.13
CA VAL A 13 -49.27 1.51 -6.14
C VAL A 13 -48.61 0.31 -6.83
N VAL A 14 -49.28 -0.30 -7.82
CA VAL A 14 -48.67 -1.40 -8.59
C VAL A 14 -47.49 -0.95 -9.43
N ALA A 15 -47.56 0.26 -10.04
CA ALA A 15 -46.43 0.82 -10.79
C ALA A 15 -45.24 1.15 -9.88
N LEU A 16 -45.46 1.68 -8.65
CA LEU A 16 -44.43 1.91 -7.67
C LEU A 16 -43.80 0.62 -7.16
N ALA A 17 -44.61 -0.41 -6.91
CA ALA A 17 -44.11 -1.71 -6.50
C ALA A 17 -43.29 -2.40 -7.60
N ALA A 18 -43.73 -2.29 -8.86
CA ALA A 18 -42.97 -2.81 -9.99
C ALA A 18 -41.65 -2.07 -10.22
N ALA A 19 -41.62 -0.74 -10.04
CA ALA A 19 -40.40 0.05 -10.12
C ALA A 19 -39.43 -0.30 -8.98
N SER A 20 -39.93 -0.51 -7.76
CA SER A 20 -39.11 -0.92 -6.61
C SER A 20 -38.56 -2.34 -6.79
N ALA A 21 -39.33 -3.26 -7.33
CA ALA A 21 -38.89 -4.62 -7.63
C ALA A 21 -37.85 -4.65 -8.77
N ALA A 22 -38.01 -3.82 -9.81
CA ALA A 22 -37.04 -3.66 -10.88
C ALA A 22 -35.70 -3.09 -10.36
N LEU A 23 -35.75 -2.13 -9.40
CA LEU A 23 -34.54 -1.62 -8.74
C LEU A 23 -33.85 -2.68 -7.84
N ALA A 24 -34.63 -3.56 -7.21
CA ALA A 24 -34.09 -4.64 -6.36
C ALA A 24 -33.52 -5.82 -7.17
N LEU A 25 -34.06 -6.08 -8.38
CA LEU A 25 -33.63 -7.17 -9.26
C LEU A 25 -32.48 -6.81 -10.20
N ALA A 26 -32.09 -5.52 -10.30
CA ALA A 26 -30.99 -5.06 -11.13
C ALA A 26 -29.90 -4.31 -10.34
N PRO A 27 -29.31 -4.91 -9.28
CA PRO A 27 -28.21 -4.25 -8.54
C PRO A 27 -26.97 -4.01 -9.40
N GLY A 28 -26.89 -4.61 -10.58
CA GLY A 28 -25.75 -4.46 -11.50
C GLY A 28 -25.92 -3.38 -12.59
N LEU A 29 -27.13 -2.96 -12.92
CA LEU A 29 -27.39 -2.03 -14.03
C LEU A 29 -27.09 -0.56 -13.69
N PHE A 30 -27.03 -0.19 -12.40
CA PHE A 30 -26.69 1.17 -11.94
C PHE A 30 -25.32 1.29 -11.27
N ARG A 31 -24.49 0.26 -11.30
CA ARG A 31 -23.06 0.46 -11.09
C ARG A 31 -22.51 1.08 -12.37
N ALA A 32 -22.78 2.38 -12.57
CA ALA A 32 -21.93 3.19 -13.42
C ALA A 32 -20.49 2.90 -12.94
N ALA A 33 -19.66 2.34 -13.82
CA ALA A 33 -18.26 2.13 -13.53
C ALA A 33 -17.75 3.46 -12.97
N LYS A 34 -17.32 3.46 -11.69
CA LYS A 34 -16.74 4.66 -11.10
C LYS A 34 -15.67 5.10 -12.07
N PRO A 35 -15.69 6.36 -12.54
CA PRO A 35 -14.63 6.82 -13.44
C PRO A 35 -13.32 6.47 -12.75
N LYS A 36 -12.50 5.63 -13.39
CA LYS A 36 -11.15 5.31 -12.90
C LYS A 36 -10.39 6.62 -12.96
N LEU A 37 -10.28 7.29 -11.81
CA LEU A 37 -9.37 8.42 -11.70
C LEU A 37 -7.98 7.90 -12.05
N PRO A 38 -7.22 8.61 -12.89
CA PRO A 38 -5.85 8.21 -13.18
C PRO A 38 -5.11 8.06 -11.85
N LEU A 39 -4.49 6.92 -11.66
CA LEU A 39 -3.75 6.62 -10.45
C LEU A 39 -2.59 7.62 -10.34
N PRO A 40 -2.35 8.23 -9.18
CA PRO A 40 -1.22 9.14 -9.03
C PRO A 40 0.07 8.36 -9.30
N PRO A 41 1.08 9.02 -9.89
CA PRO A 41 2.38 8.39 -10.10
C PRO A 41 2.98 7.94 -8.76
N PRO A 42 3.91 6.96 -8.77
CA PRO A 42 4.59 6.51 -7.55
C PRO A 42 5.27 7.70 -6.85
N GLY A 43 5.20 7.73 -5.52
CA GLY A 43 5.88 8.73 -4.70
C GLY A 43 7.40 8.67 -4.85
N GLU A 44 8.11 9.72 -4.43
CA GLU A 44 9.58 9.81 -4.54
C GLU A 44 10.28 8.68 -3.78
N ALA A 45 9.78 8.28 -2.60
CA ALA A 45 10.33 7.17 -1.82
C ALA A 45 10.26 5.83 -2.58
N VAL A 46 9.16 5.58 -3.29
CA VAL A 46 8.98 4.36 -4.12
C VAL A 46 9.92 4.38 -5.32
N LYS A 47 10.08 5.52 -5.98
CA LYS A 47 11.01 5.68 -7.12
C LYS A 47 12.46 5.47 -6.69
N ALA A 48 12.86 6.05 -5.56
CA ALA A 48 14.20 5.88 -5.00
C ALA A 48 14.46 4.40 -4.67
N ALA A 49 13.53 3.72 -3.96
CA ALA A 49 13.67 2.31 -3.65
C ALA A 49 13.72 1.43 -4.91
N ALA A 50 12.93 1.74 -5.95
CA ALA A 50 13.00 1.03 -7.22
C ALA A 50 14.35 1.23 -7.93
N ALA A 51 14.89 2.45 -7.92
CA ALA A 51 16.19 2.75 -8.49
C ALA A 51 17.34 2.03 -7.76
N ASP A 52 17.28 1.95 -6.43
CA ASP A 52 18.23 1.18 -5.63
C ASP A 52 18.19 -0.30 -5.97
N ILE A 53 16.99 -0.87 -6.12
CA ILE A 53 16.82 -2.28 -6.53
C ILE A 53 17.36 -2.51 -7.95
N GLU A 54 17.05 -1.63 -8.90
CA GLU A 54 17.59 -1.73 -10.27
C GLU A 54 19.12 -1.63 -10.29
N ALA A 55 19.71 -0.76 -9.48
CA ALA A 55 21.15 -0.64 -9.34
C ALA A 55 21.79 -1.89 -8.71
N LEU A 56 21.09 -2.54 -7.77
CA LEU A 56 21.49 -3.80 -7.18
C LEU A 56 21.46 -4.94 -8.21
N GLU A 57 20.37 -5.05 -8.96
CA GLU A 57 20.15 -6.15 -9.90
C GLU A 57 20.96 -6.01 -11.21
N PHE A 58 21.26 -4.77 -11.62
CA PHE A 58 22.00 -4.48 -12.85
C PHE A 58 23.24 -3.62 -12.59
N PRO A 59 24.22 -4.08 -11.80
CA PRO A 59 25.37 -3.26 -11.42
C PRO A 59 26.21 -2.77 -12.61
N SER A 60 26.23 -3.50 -13.71
CA SER A 60 26.97 -3.15 -14.94
C SER A 60 26.09 -2.61 -16.07
N GLY A 61 24.81 -2.32 -15.77
CA GLY A 61 23.80 -2.01 -16.77
C GLY A 61 23.03 -3.24 -17.22
N ARG A 62 21.89 -3.03 -17.90
CA ARG A 62 21.05 -4.12 -18.42
C ARG A 62 21.68 -4.74 -19.65
N GLY A 63 21.79 -6.07 -19.65
CA GLY A 63 22.20 -6.85 -20.81
C GLY A 63 21.03 -7.16 -21.76
N GLU A 64 21.35 -7.72 -22.93
CA GLU A 64 20.30 -8.19 -23.86
C GLU A 64 19.49 -9.33 -23.22
N GLY A 65 18.16 -9.20 -23.24
CA GLY A 65 17.22 -10.15 -22.62
C GLY A 65 17.04 -9.96 -21.11
N GLU A 66 17.56 -8.87 -20.54
CA GLU A 66 17.28 -8.43 -19.16
C GLU A 66 16.26 -7.29 -19.18
N ALA A 67 15.35 -7.28 -18.20
CA ALA A 67 14.29 -6.29 -18.11
C ALA A 67 13.98 -5.93 -16.66
N ALA A 68 13.57 -4.68 -16.43
CA ALA A 68 12.93 -4.28 -15.18
C ALA A 68 11.71 -3.40 -15.49
N GLU A 69 10.65 -3.60 -14.75
CA GLU A 69 9.40 -2.85 -14.93
C GLU A 69 8.73 -2.60 -13.58
N LEU A 70 8.46 -1.32 -13.28
CA LEU A 70 7.67 -0.92 -12.12
C LEU A 70 6.19 -0.94 -12.49
N VAL A 71 5.45 -1.87 -11.88
CA VAL A 71 4.02 -2.10 -12.15
C VAL A 71 3.18 -1.56 -11.01
N ASP A 72 2.19 -0.74 -11.32
CA ASP A 72 1.14 -0.37 -10.36
C ASP A 72 0.07 -1.48 -10.35
N VAL A 73 -0.01 -2.19 -9.22
CA VAL A 73 -0.94 -3.31 -9.02
C VAL A 73 -2.13 -2.93 -8.13
N GLY A 74 -2.26 -1.65 -7.75
CA GLY A 74 -3.23 -1.21 -6.74
C GLY A 74 -4.68 -1.54 -7.03
N GLU A 75 -5.05 -1.63 -8.30
CA GLU A 75 -6.39 -2.02 -8.78
C GLU A 75 -6.34 -3.18 -9.77
N MET A 76 -5.17 -3.79 -9.94
CA MET A 76 -4.98 -4.88 -10.90
C MET A 76 -5.60 -6.17 -10.36
N ASP A 77 -6.36 -6.86 -11.21
CA ASP A 77 -6.84 -8.20 -10.93
C ASP A 77 -5.67 -9.17 -10.81
N ALA A 78 -5.71 -10.05 -9.82
CA ALA A 78 -4.65 -11.03 -9.59
C ALA A 78 -4.44 -11.98 -10.79
N ALA A 79 -5.49 -12.31 -11.55
CA ALA A 79 -5.38 -13.12 -12.76
C ALA A 79 -4.68 -12.36 -13.90
N GLU A 80 -4.90 -11.05 -14.01
CA GLU A 80 -4.18 -10.18 -14.96
C GLU A 80 -2.70 -10.08 -14.59
N PHE A 81 -2.39 -9.87 -13.32
CA PHE A 81 -1.01 -9.81 -12.85
C PHE A 81 -0.27 -11.13 -13.07
N ARG A 82 -0.94 -12.26 -12.80
CA ARG A 82 -0.40 -13.59 -13.09
C ARG A 82 0.02 -13.71 -14.56
N ARG A 83 -0.87 -13.39 -15.50
CA ARG A 83 -0.57 -13.44 -16.94
C ARG A 83 0.62 -12.56 -17.32
N ARG A 84 0.72 -11.37 -16.71
CA ARG A 84 1.84 -10.45 -16.92
C ARG A 84 3.14 -11.03 -16.40
N LEU A 85 3.11 -11.64 -15.23
CA LEU A 85 4.28 -12.29 -14.63
C LEU A 85 4.74 -13.51 -15.44
N GLU A 86 3.80 -14.33 -15.95
CA GLU A 86 4.11 -15.46 -16.85
C GLU A 86 4.80 -15.00 -18.14
N ALA A 87 4.35 -13.90 -18.71
CA ALA A 87 4.89 -13.33 -19.94
C ALA A 87 6.16 -12.48 -19.74
N PHE A 88 6.55 -12.18 -18.50
CA PHE A 88 7.67 -11.29 -18.24
C PHE A 88 9.01 -11.91 -18.68
N PRO A 89 9.85 -11.17 -19.41
CA PRO A 89 11.08 -11.70 -19.99
C PRO A 89 12.14 -12.02 -18.91
N GLY A 90 13.02 -12.96 -19.22
CA GLY A 90 14.13 -13.40 -18.37
C GLY A 90 13.99 -14.84 -17.88
N LYS A 91 15.14 -15.50 -17.67
CA LYS A 91 15.17 -16.86 -17.10
C LYS A 91 14.90 -16.86 -15.61
N CYS A 92 15.44 -15.86 -14.91
CA CYS A 92 15.29 -15.66 -13.48
C CYS A 92 14.51 -14.36 -13.27
N VAL A 93 13.25 -14.47 -12.90
CA VAL A 93 12.39 -13.32 -12.63
C VAL A 93 12.20 -13.18 -11.13
N ARG A 94 12.50 -11.99 -10.60
CA ARG A 94 12.32 -11.64 -9.19
C ARG A 94 11.33 -10.51 -9.05
N LEU A 95 10.63 -10.53 -7.94
CA LEU A 95 9.58 -9.58 -7.61
C LEU A 95 9.99 -8.82 -6.36
N TRP A 96 9.79 -7.53 -6.42
CA TRP A 96 10.08 -6.60 -5.34
C TRP A 96 8.86 -5.71 -5.10
N MET A 97 8.62 -5.32 -3.86
CA MET A 97 7.54 -4.40 -3.50
C MET A 97 8.11 -3.14 -2.87
N PRO A 98 8.61 -2.17 -3.65
CA PRO A 98 9.13 -0.91 -3.12
C PRO A 98 8.04 -0.03 -2.51
N GLY A 99 6.78 -0.21 -2.87
CA GLY A 99 5.63 0.51 -2.34
C GLY A 99 4.44 -0.40 -2.05
N GLU A 100 3.40 0.15 -1.44
CA GLU A 100 2.18 -0.58 -1.06
C GLU A 100 1.52 -1.29 -2.26
N ARG A 101 1.51 -0.63 -3.40
CA ARG A 101 0.82 -1.07 -4.63
C ARG A 101 1.76 -1.14 -5.83
N HIS A 102 3.04 -0.94 -5.62
CA HIS A 102 4.03 -0.93 -6.69
C HIS A 102 4.90 -2.16 -6.58
N TRP A 103 4.94 -2.93 -7.66
CA TRP A 103 5.78 -4.09 -7.79
C TRP A 103 6.82 -3.84 -8.87
N LEU A 104 8.08 -4.07 -8.54
CA LEU A 104 9.16 -4.07 -9.51
C LEU A 104 9.43 -5.51 -9.93
N LEU A 105 9.22 -5.80 -11.22
CA LEU A 105 9.57 -7.05 -11.85
C LEU A 105 10.96 -6.90 -12.45
N VAL A 106 11.86 -7.83 -12.11
CA VAL A 106 13.23 -7.85 -12.62
C VAL A 106 13.51 -9.21 -13.25
N GLY A 107 13.79 -9.22 -14.54
CA GLY A 107 14.16 -10.43 -15.29
C GLY A 107 15.63 -10.42 -15.64
N ARG A 108 16.37 -11.47 -15.24
CA ARG A 108 17.79 -11.64 -15.47
C ARG A 108 18.11 -12.93 -16.24
N ARG A 109 19.32 -12.99 -16.81
CA ARG A 109 19.86 -14.21 -17.42
C ARG A 109 20.34 -15.21 -16.38
N GLU A 110 20.92 -14.72 -15.29
CA GLU A 110 21.57 -15.52 -14.25
C GLU A 110 20.81 -15.40 -12.92
N ALA A 111 20.83 -16.47 -12.15
CA ALA A 111 20.15 -16.54 -10.86
C ALA A 111 20.96 -15.83 -9.75
N ALA A 112 22.26 -16.01 -9.73
CA ALA A 112 23.11 -15.53 -8.65
C ALA A 112 23.42 -14.04 -8.80
N LEU A 113 23.41 -13.35 -7.67
CA LEU A 113 23.85 -11.95 -7.51
C LEU A 113 25.10 -11.93 -6.65
N PRO A 114 26.26 -11.50 -7.18
CA PRO A 114 27.49 -11.36 -6.38
C PRO A 114 27.35 -10.14 -5.44
N LEU A 115 27.03 -10.41 -4.18
CA LEU A 115 26.76 -9.38 -3.20
C LEU A 115 27.99 -8.50 -2.89
N ALA A 116 29.21 -9.08 -2.91
CA ALA A 116 30.43 -8.32 -2.69
C ALA A 116 30.59 -7.16 -3.71
N ALA A 117 30.36 -7.44 -5.01
CA ALA A 117 30.42 -6.41 -6.04
C ALA A 117 29.28 -5.38 -5.94
N ALA A 118 28.11 -5.80 -5.48
CA ALA A 118 27.00 -4.90 -5.21
C ALA A 118 27.30 -3.98 -4.01
N LEU A 119 27.86 -4.51 -2.93
CA LEU A 119 28.23 -3.74 -1.74
C LEU A 119 29.29 -2.68 -2.03
N GLU A 120 30.31 -2.98 -2.82
CA GLU A 120 31.33 -2.00 -3.21
C GLU A 120 30.69 -0.79 -3.90
N ARG A 121 29.71 -1.03 -4.75
CA ARG A 121 29.00 0.04 -5.46
C ARG A 121 28.09 0.84 -4.53
N PHE A 122 27.30 0.17 -3.69
CA PHE A 122 26.38 0.84 -2.74
C PHE A 122 27.14 1.58 -1.61
N ALA A 123 28.28 1.08 -1.18
CA ALA A 123 29.10 1.76 -0.18
C ALA A 123 29.62 3.11 -0.66
N ALA A 124 29.80 3.30 -1.98
CA ALA A 124 30.27 4.55 -2.53
C ALA A 124 29.17 5.62 -2.65
N ASP A 125 27.97 5.27 -3.08
CA ASP A 125 26.96 6.25 -3.53
C ASP A 125 25.69 6.33 -2.66
N ALA A 126 25.16 5.22 -2.14
CA ALA A 126 23.85 5.18 -1.48
C ALA A 126 23.86 4.72 -0.01
N GLY A 127 24.96 4.17 0.44
CA GLY A 127 25.11 3.67 1.81
C GLY A 127 24.38 2.35 2.10
N LEU A 128 24.75 1.70 3.21
CA LEU A 128 24.23 0.38 3.61
C LEU A 128 22.72 0.38 3.81
N GLY A 129 22.14 1.51 4.24
CA GLY A 129 20.69 1.66 4.47
C GLY A 129 19.85 1.47 3.22
N SER A 130 20.29 1.91 2.05
CA SER A 130 19.63 1.70 0.75
C SER A 130 19.64 0.23 0.35
N LEU A 131 20.77 -0.46 0.56
CA LEU A 131 20.92 -1.88 0.28
C LEU A 131 19.96 -2.72 1.15
N VAL A 132 19.92 -2.45 2.45
CA VAL A 132 18.99 -3.11 3.39
C VAL A 132 17.54 -2.85 2.99
N GLY A 133 17.22 -1.62 2.57
CA GLY A 133 15.89 -1.26 2.07
C GLY A 133 15.52 -2.02 0.80
N ALA A 134 16.45 -2.15 -0.15
CA ALA A 134 16.25 -2.92 -1.37
C ALA A 134 15.94 -4.40 -1.03
N PHE A 135 16.76 -5.05 -0.23
CA PHE A 135 16.51 -6.45 0.18
C PHE A 135 15.22 -6.63 0.98
N ALA A 136 14.87 -5.68 1.85
CA ALA A 136 13.62 -5.73 2.62
C ALA A 136 12.37 -5.69 1.73
N SER A 137 12.48 -5.11 0.53
CA SER A 137 11.39 -5.04 -0.45
C SER A 137 11.21 -6.33 -1.26
N TYR A 138 12.10 -7.29 -1.15
CA TYR A 138 12.04 -8.56 -1.90
C TYR A 138 10.77 -9.34 -1.58
N ALA A 139 10.04 -9.74 -2.61
CA ALA A 139 8.79 -10.49 -2.51
C ALA A 139 8.96 -11.99 -2.80
N GLY A 140 9.94 -12.35 -3.60
CA GLY A 140 10.22 -13.72 -4.01
C GLY A 140 10.58 -13.82 -5.49
N SER A 141 10.99 -15.02 -5.93
CA SER A 141 11.12 -15.35 -7.35
C SER A 141 9.74 -15.60 -7.98
N ARG A 142 9.68 -15.59 -9.31
CA ARG A 142 8.46 -15.99 -10.04
C ARG A 142 7.99 -17.37 -9.62
N GLU A 143 8.90 -18.31 -9.49
CA GLU A 143 8.64 -19.70 -9.13
C GLU A 143 8.07 -19.84 -7.70
N GLU A 144 8.49 -18.98 -6.77
CA GLU A 144 7.97 -18.93 -5.39
C GLU A 144 6.61 -18.26 -5.30
N VAL A 145 6.36 -17.27 -6.14
CA VAL A 145 5.14 -16.44 -6.08
C VAL A 145 4.01 -17.04 -6.93
N MET A 146 4.33 -17.68 -8.06
CA MET A 146 3.34 -18.23 -9.00
C MET A 146 2.32 -19.20 -8.36
N PRO A 147 2.71 -20.17 -7.50
CA PRO A 147 1.75 -21.08 -6.87
C PRO A 147 0.67 -20.36 -6.07
N ALA A 148 1.02 -19.21 -5.50
CA ALA A 148 0.07 -18.39 -4.77
C ALA A 148 -1.02 -17.80 -5.68
N PHE A 149 -0.79 -17.65 -7.00
CA PHE A 149 -1.75 -17.18 -7.99
C PHE A 149 -2.50 -18.31 -8.72
N GLU A 150 -2.30 -19.57 -8.34
CA GLU A 150 -3.01 -20.73 -8.92
C GLU A 150 -4.41 -20.94 -8.30
N GLU A 151 -4.68 -20.37 -7.12
CA GLU A 151 -5.99 -20.40 -6.50
C GLU A 151 -7.01 -19.57 -7.29
N LYS A 152 -8.31 -19.83 -7.08
CA LYS A 152 -9.41 -19.05 -7.66
C LYS A 152 -9.37 -17.60 -7.16
N LEU A 153 -8.89 -16.69 -8.02
CA LEU A 153 -8.59 -15.30 -7.67
C LEU A 153 -9.58 -14.30 -8.29
N GLU A 154 -10.74 -14.75 -8.76
CA GLU A 154 -11.74 -13.92 -9.43
C GLU A 154 -12.06 -12.64 -8.63
N GLY A 155 -11.79 -11.48 -9.22
CA GLY A 155 -12.06 -10.16 -8.65
C GLY A 155 -11.20 -9.78 -7.44
N LYS A 156 -10.17 -10.55 -7.09
CA LYS A 156 -9.25 -10.19 -6.01
C LYS A 156 -8.16 -9.25 -6.51
N VAL A 157 -7.95 -8.16 -5.80
CA VAL A 157 -6.88 -7.19 -6.07
C VAL A 157 -5.57 -7.71 -5.51
N VAL A 158 -4.49 -7.62 -6.28
CA VAL A 158 -3.17 -8.19 -5.93
C VAL A 158 -2.68 -7.80 -4.52
N PRO A 159 -2.68 -6.51 -4.09
CA PRO A 159 -2.19 -6.15 -2.76
C PRO A 159 -3.02 -6.71 -1.61
N GLN A 160 -4.33 -6.95 -1.83
CA GLN A 160 -5.23 -7.51 -0.82
C GLN A 160 -5.10 -9.00 -0.68
N TRP A 161 -4.64 -9.65 -1.75
CA TRP A 161 -4.54 -11.08 -1.80
C TRP A 161 -3.17 -11.60 -1.39
N PHE A 162 -2.11 -10.84 -1.71
CA PHE A 162 -0.74 -11.27 -1.52
C PHE A 162 -0.20 -10.85 -0.13
N VAL A 163 -0.19 -11.79 0.81
CA VAL A 163 0.60 -11.70 2.05
C VAL A 163 1.45 -12.95 2.15
N THR A 164 2.75 -12.81 2.01
CA THR A 164 3.69 -13.91 2.24
C THR A 164 3.65 -14.30 3.72
N ARG A 165 3.30 -15.54 4.02
CA ARG A 165 3.34 -16.10 5.38
C ARG A 165 4.77 -16.24 5.89
N GLU A 166 5.70 -16.46 4.98
CA GLU A 166 7.12 -16.66 5.28
C GLU A 166 7.94 -15.48 4.79
N VAL A 167 9.03 -15.21 5.50
CA VAL A 167 10.03 -14.24 5.07
C VAL A 167 10.77 -14.84 3.90
N PRO A 168 10.85 -14.16 2.73
CA PRO A 168 11.56 -14.67 1.57
C PRO A 168 13.01 -15.03 1.90
N ARG A 169 13.49 -16.13 1.32
CA ARG A 169 14.89 -16.56 1.44
C ARG A 169 15.73 -15.86 0.39
N PHE A 170 16.99 -15.62 0.73
CA PHE A 170 17.96 -15.00 -0.17
C PHE A 170 18.99 -16.01 -0.70
N ASP A 171 18.55 -17.22 -1.04
CA ASP A 171 19.44 -18.30 -1.50
C ASP A 171 20.14 -17.98 -2.82
N TRP A 172 19.62 -16.97 -3.55
CA TRP A 172 20.19 -16.47 -4.80
C TRP A 172 21.29 -15.40 -4.60
N ILE A 173 21.54 -14.98 -3.36
CA ILE A 173 22.58 -14.00 -3.05
C ILE A 173 23.87 -14.77 -2.72
N ASP A 174 24.92 -14.49 -3.45
CA ASP A 174 26.27 -14.95 -3.11
C ASP A 174 26.90 -14.03 -2.08
N PHE A 175 27.01 -14.50 -0.85
CA PHE A 175 27.64 -13.79 0.27
C PHE A 175 29.17 -14.00 0.32
N ALA A 176 29.78 -14.60 -0.71
CA ALA A 176 31.22 -14.83 -0.74
C ALA A 176 32.01 -13.53 -0.60
N GLY A 177 32.97 -13.52 0.30
CA GLY A 177 33.83 -12.37 0.56
C GLY A 177 33.29 -11.33 1.54
N ILE A 178 32.13 -11.57 2.15
CA ILE A 178 31.60 -10.75 3.23
C ILE A 178 31.92 -11.43 4.57
N ASP A 179 32.27 -10.61 5.56
CA ASP A 179 32.42 -11.05 6.93
C ASP A 179 31.08 -11.65 7.43
N ASP A 180 31.11 -12.86 7.97
CA ASP A 180 29.92 -13.58 8.42
C ASP A 180 29.12 -12.79 9.45
N ASP A 181 29.80 -12.05 10.33
CA ASP A 181 29.14 -11.22 11.36
C ASP A 181 28.35 -10.07 10.73
N ILE A 182 28.92 -9.38 9.74
CA ILE A 182 28.25 -8.31 8.98
C ILE A 182 27.07 -8.89 8.18
N ALA A 183 27.26 -10.06 7.59
CA ALA A 183 26.19 -10.73 6.84
C ALA A 183 25.02 -11.09 7.75
N ASP A 184 25.25 -11.58 8.94
CA ASP A 184 24.20 -11.97 9.89
C ASP A 184 23.44 -10.77 10.46
N GLU A 185 24.12 -9.69 10.82
CA GLU A 185 23.49 -8.43 11.23
C GLU A 185 22.64 -7.84 10.11
N THR A 186 23.18 -7.81 8.90
CA THR A 186 22.45 -7.34 7.70
C THR A 186 21.21 -8.18 7.42
N ARG A 187 21.31 -9.51 7.53
CA ARG A 187 20.17 -10.43 7.37
C ARG A 187 19.10 -10.19 8.45
N ALA A 188 19.51 -9.98 9.70
CA ALA A 188 18.60 -9.71 10.81
C ALA A 188 17.83 -8.40 10.58
N GLU A 189 18.52 -7.35 10.15
CA GLU A 189 17.89 -6.06 9.83
C GLU A 189 16.92 -6.18 8.64
N ILE A 190 17.31 -6.86 7.56
CA ILE A 190 16.43 -7.12 6.41
C ILE A 190 15.16 -7.84 6.86
N ARG A 191 15.29 -8.90 7.67
CA ARG A 191 14.13 -9.64 8.21
C ARG A 191 13.25 -8.74 9.07
N SER A 192 13.83 -7.88 9.89
CA SER A 192 13.09 -6.92 10.71
C SER A 192 12.24 -6.00 9.83
N ARG A 193 12.79 -5.46 8.76
CA ARG A 193 12.06 -4.61 7.79
C ARG A 193 11.01 -5.38 6.99
N GLN A 194 11.25 -6.63 6.65
CA GLN A 194 10.24 -7.48 6.01
C GLN A 194 9.01 -7.70 6.91
N VAL A 195 9.18 -7.71 8.24
CA VAL A 195 8.06 -7.72 9.17
C VAL A 195 7.23 -6.44 9.09
N VAL A 196 7.87 -5.28 8.92
CA VAL A 196 7.17 -3.99 8.70
C VAL A 196 6.25 -4.10 7.48
N ARG A 197 6.78 -4.60 6.37
CA ARG A 197 6.02 -4.78 5.12
C ARG A 197 4.81 -5.71 5.31
N ARG A 198 5.01 -6.84 6.00
CA ARG A 198 3.90 -7.75 6.34
C ARG A 198 2.82 -7.03 7.12
N LEU A 199 3.18 -6.28 8.16
CA LEU A 199 2.24 -5.52 8.97
C LEU A 199 1.46 -4.50 8.14
N VAL A 200 2.10 -3.80 7.21
CA VAL A 200 1.40 -2.86 6.31
C VAL A 200 0.39 -3.61 5.44
N LEU A 201 0.76 -4.74 4.84
CA LEU A 201 -0.13 -5.53 4.00
C LEU A 201 -1.30 -6.14 4.78
N GLU A 202 -1.05 -6.66 5.99
CA GLU A 202 -2.10 -7.15 6.89
C GLU A 202 -3.08 -6.03 7.25
N GLY A 203 -2.59 -4.84 7.57
CA GLY A 203 -3.40 -3.66 7.81
C GLY A 203 -4.22 -3.26 6.58
N ASN A 204 -3.65 -3.33 5.38
CA ASN A 204 -4.38 -3.06 4.15
C ASN A 204 -5.51 -4.07 3.89
N ILE A 205 -5.29 -5.35 4.19
CA ILE A 205 -6.31 -6.39 4.08
C ILE A 205 -7.42 -6.14 5.10
N ALA A 206 -7.07 -5.82 6.35
CA ALA A 206 -8.04 -5.46 7.37
C ALA A 206 -8.88 -4.26 6.93
N ALA A 207 -8.26 -3.18 6.45
CA ALA A 207 -8.95 -2.00 5.93
C ALA A 207 -9.85 -2.29 4.72
N ALA A 208 -9.45 -3.20 3.83
CA ALA A 208 -10.25 -3.59 2.68
C ALA A 208 -11.49 -4.43 3.06
N LYS A 209 -11.38 -5.20 4.15
CA LYS A 209 -12.50 -5.96 4.71
C LYS A 209 -13.44 -5.09 5.55
N ALA A 210 -12.97 -3.92 5.98
CA ALA A 210 -13.70 -3.03 6.85
C ALA A 210 -14.93 -2.45 6.15
N GLY A 211 -16.05 -3.12 6.28
CA GLY A 211 -17.35 -2.50 6.12
C GLY A 211 -17.78 -1.72 7.37
N ASP A 212 -17.13 -1.97 8.51
CA ASP A 212 -17.47 -1.43 9.83
C ASP A 212 -16.25 -0.83 10.56
N GLU A 213 -16.51 -0.15 11.69
CA GLU A 213 -15.49 0.59 12.44
C GLU A 213 -14.44 -0.32 13.10
N GLN A 214 -14.79 -1.53 13.51
CA GLN A 214 -13.91 -2.42 14.26
C GLN A 214 -12.75 -2.96 13.43
N THR A 215 -13.00 -3.26 12.16
CA THR A 215 -11.95 -3.72 11.25
C THR A 215 -10.96 -2.62 10.85
N LEU A 216 -11.37 -1.35 10.97
CA LEU A 216 -10.45 -0.21 10.78
C LEU A 216 -9.47 -0.10 11.95
N ASP A 217 -9.90 -0.40 13.18
CA ASP A 217 -9.02 -0.40 14.36
C ASP A 217 -7.92 -1.46 14.23
N ASP A 218 -8.23 -2.65 13.70
CA ASP A 218 -7.24 -3.68 13.40
C ASP A 218 -6.20 -3.21 12.37
N ALA A 219 -6.66 -2.51 11.33
CA ALA A 219 -5.77 -1.93 10.32
C ALA A 219 -4.85 -0.87 10.94
N VAL A 220 -5.40 0.03 11.74
CA VAL A 220 -4.63 1.07 12.45
C VAL A 220 -3.59 0.45 13.38
N ASP A 221 -3.93 -0.63 14.11
CA ASP A 221 -2.98 -1.33 14.98
C ASP A 221 -1.82 -1.93 14.18
N CYS A 222 -2.10 -2.58 13.06
CA CYS A 222 -1.07 -3.11 12.18
C CYS A 222 -0.12 -2.01 11.68
N TRP A 223 -0.66 -0.89 11.16
CA TRP A 223 0.16 0.22 10.66
C TRP A 223 0.93 0.93 11.76
N ARG A 224 0.36 1.09 12.96
CA ARG A 224 1.06 1.65 14.12
C ARG A 224 2.22 0.76 14.55
N ARG A 225 2.03 -0.55 14.62
CA ARG A 225 3.11 -1.51 14.90
C ARG A 225 4.21 -1.47 13.85
N ALA A 226 3.86 -1.27 12.57
CA ALA A 226 4.82 -1.05 11.50
C ALA A 226 5.61 0.26 11.73
N ALA A 227 4.93 1.37 12.03
CA ALA A 227 5.55 2.67 12.29
C ALA A 227 6.50 2.66 13.50
N LEU A 228 6.14 1.95 14.57
CA LEU A 228 7.01 1.77 15.75
C LEU A 228 8.30 1.01 15.44
N ARG A 229 8.30 0.15 14.42
CA ARG A 229 9.49 -0.58 13.97
C ARG A 229 10.35 0.21 13.00
N ASN A 230 9.73 0.81 12.00
CA ASN A 230 10.41 1.65 11.02
C ASN A 230 9.40 2.60 10.36
N SER A 231 9.34 3.85 10.83
CA SER A 231 8.44 4.87 10.29
C SER A 231 8.85 5.39 8.90
N ALA A 232 10.10 5.16 8.49
CA ALA A 232 10.65 5.58 7.21
C ALA A 232 10.61 4.49 6.13
N ASP A 233 10.01 3.32 6.42
CA ASP A 233 9.90 2.26 5.43
C ASP A 233 9.06 2.71 4.22
N PRO A 234 9.54 2.56 2.98
CA PRO A 234 8.85 3.07 1.78
C PRO A 234 7.42 2.58 1.62
N ILE A 235 7.13 1.33 1.98
CA ILE A 235 5.77 0.78 1.86
C ILE A 235 4.80 1.43 2.86
N LEU A 236 5.27 1.73 4.08
CA LEU A 236 4.48 2.43 5.08
C LEU A 236 4.28 3.90 4.69
N VAL A 237 5.35 4.57 4.25
CA VAL A 237 5.30 5.97 3.77
C VAL A 237 4.30 6.10 2.63
N ASP A 238 4.36 5.24 1.60
CA ASP A 238 3.42 5.23 0.47
C ASP A 238 1.96 5.07 0.96
N ARG A 239 1.73 4.20 1.93
CA ARG A 239 0.40 4.02 2.56
C ARG A 239 -0.10 5.28 3.25
N LEU A 240 0.74 5.91 4.07
CA LEU A 240 0.36 7.11 4.82
C LEU A 240 0.14 8.32 3.90
N GLU A 241 1.00 8.52 2.91
CA GLU A 241 0.82 9.56 1.89
C GLU A 241 -0.50 9.36 1.11
N ARG A 242 -0.86 8.13 0.81
CA ARG A 242 -2.12 7.84 0.12
C ARG A 242 -3.33 8.13 1.00
N LEU A 243 -3.26 7.85 2.30
CA LEU A 243 -4.30 8.24 3.25
C LEU A 243 -4.44 9.76 3.31
N ALA A 244 -3.34 10.51 3.36
CA ALA A 244 -3.33 11.97 3.36
C ALA A 244 -3.99 12.53 2.09
N ARG A 245 -3.57 12.06 0.91
CA ARG A 245 -4.17 12.47 -0.38
C ARG A 245 -5.67 12.15 -0.46
N ASN A 246 -6.10 11.03 0.09
CA ASN A 246 -7.52 10.68 0.15
C ASN A 246 -8.29 11.64 1.06
N GLY A 247 -7.73 11.98 2.24
CA GLY A 247 -8.28 12.98 3.16
C GLY A 247 -8.50 14.33 2.48
N ASP A 248 -7.47 14.83 1.80
CA ASP A 248 -7.52 16.11 1.07
C ASP A 248 -8.57 16.07 -0.05
N THR A 249 -8.65 14.96 -0.78
CA THR A 249 -9.61 14.78 -1.87
C THR A 249 -11.05 14.75 -1.34
N PHE A 250 -11.31 14.01 -0.27
CA PHE A 250 -12.63 13.97 0.36
C PHE A 250 -13.02 15.32 0.94
N TYR A 251 -12.08 16.05 1.55
CA TYR A 251 -12.33 17.40 2.05
C TYR A 251 -12.74 18.35 0.93
N ARG A 252 -12.03 18.38 -0.20
CA ARG A 252 -12.36 19.20 -1.38
C ARG A 252 -13.71 18.84 -1.97
N LEU A 253 -14.06 17.56 -2.00
CA LEU A 253 -15.37 17.08 -2.48
C LEU A 253 -16.52 17.31 -1.49
N GLY A 254 -16.27 17.93 -0.34
CA GLY A 254 -17.29 18.16 0.70
C GLY A 254 -17.66 16.91 1.51
N LYS A 255 -16.97 15.78 1.29
CA LYS A 255 -17.17 14.51 2.03
C LYS A 255 -16.43 14.54 3.37
N VAL A 256 -16.84 15.47 4.24
CA VAL A 256 -16.08 15.84 5.45
C VAL A 256 -15.88 14.66 6.40
N GLN A 257 -16.88 13.78 6.57
CA GLN A 257 -16.77 12.63 7.46
C GLN A 257 -15.72 11.60 6.98
N GLN A 258 -15.62 11.39 5.67
CA GLN A 258 -14.58 10.51 5.10
C GLN A 258 -13.19 11.13 5.21
N ALA A 259 -13.07 12.45 5.05
CA ALA A 259 -11.83 13.17 5.30
C ALA A 259 -11.38 13.04 6.75
N ILE A 260 -12.29 13.19 7.70
CA ILE A 260 -12.05 13.00 9.14
C ILE A 260 -11.46 11.61 9.39
N LYS A 261 -12.08 10.54 8.89
CA LYS A 261 -11.58 9.17 9.07
C LYS A 261 -10.14 9.00 8.56
N CYS A 262 -9.80 9.59 7.41
CA CYS A 262 -8.42 9.55 6.89
C CYS A 262 -7.44 10.23 7.85
N TYR A 263 -7.73 11.44 8.31
CA TYR A 263 -6.84 12.18 9.19
C TYR A 263 -6.75 11.58 10.60
N GLU A 264 -7.85 11.08 11.17
CA GLU A 264 -7.84 10.35 12.45
C GLU A 264 -6.97 9.11 12.36
N THR A 265 -7.05 8.36 11.25
CA THR A 265 -6.19 7.21 11.00
C THR A 265 -4.71 7.60 10.96
N LEU A 266 -4.36 8.67 10.24
CA LEU A 266 -2.99 9.18 10.18
C LEU A 266 -2.46 9.57 11.56
N ILE A 267 -3.24 10.32 12.34
CA ILE A 267 -2.88 10.72 13.71
C ILE A 267 -2.73 9.50 14.63
N ALA A 268 -3.58 8.48 14.47
CA ALA A 268 -3.52 7.27 15.28
C ALA A 268 -2.28 6.41 14.96
N VAL A 269 -1.84 6.41 13.72
CA VAL A 269 -0.62 5.69 13.29
C VAL A 269 0.64 6.50 13.60
N HIS A 270 0.62 7.80 13.34
CA HIS A 270 1.75 8.72 13.48
C HIS A 270 1.34 9.93 14.32
N THR A 271 1.50 9.83 15.62
CA THR A 271 0.98 10.81 16.60
C THR A 271 1.56 12.22 16.45
N ASN A 272 2.66 12.41 15.74
CA ASN A 272 3.32 13.70 15.51
C ASN A 272 3.05 14.29 14.11
N ASP A 273 2.03 13.81 13.40
CA ASP A 273 1.66 14.34 12.08
C ASP A 273 0.87 15.64 12.19
N ASP A 274 1.58 16.77 12.14
CA ASP A 274 0.98 18.10 12.21
C ASP A 274 0.12 18.43 10.98
N ALA A 275 0.44 17.90 9.81
CA ALA A 275 -0.34 18.09 8.60
C ALA A 275 -1.70 17.38 8.71
N ALA A 276 -1.72 16.14 9.21
CA ALA A 276 -2.96 15.42 9.47
C ALA A 276 -3.82 16.12 10.53
N ARG A 277 -3.20 16.66 11.60
CA ARG A 277 -3.94 17.46 12.61
C ARG A 277 -4.54 18.73 12.01
N ALA A 278 -3.80 19.42 11.16
CA ALA A 278 -4.31 20.62 10.47
C ALA A 278 -5.49 20.26 9.55
N GLY A 279 -5.40 19.17 8.79
CA GLY A 279 -6.49 18.66 7.96
C GLY A 279 -7.73 18.28 8.79
N PHE A 280 -7.53 17.58 9.91
CA PHE A 280 -8.60 17.21 10.83
C PHE A 280 -9.28 18.45 11.43
N ALA A 281 -8.49 19.42 11.90
CA ALA A 281 -9.03 20.68 12.44
C ALA A 281 -9.81 21.48 11.38
N ALA A 282 -9.37 21.49 10.13
CA ALA A 282 -10.11 22.11 9.03
C ALA A 282 -11.48 21.44 8.81
N CYS A 283 -11.52 20.11 8.89
CA CYS A 283 -12.78 19.36 8.82
C CYS A 283 -13.73 19.72 9.97
N LEU A 284 -13.22 19.80 11.21
CA LEU A 284 -14.02 20.16 12.39
C LEU A 284 -14.59 21.58 12.28
N ARG A 285 -13.79 22.56 11.81
CA ARG A 285 -14.27 23.92 11.56
C ARG A 285 -15.40 23.95 10.54
N ARG A 286 -15.27 23.18 9.46
CA ARG A 286 -16.32 23.09 8.44
C ARG A 286 -17.64 22.51 8.98
N LEU A 287 -17.56 21.74 10.08
CA LEU A 287 -18.73 21.23 10.83
C LEU A 287 -19.20 22.18 11.95
N GLY A 288 -18.62 23.39 12.09
CA GLY A 288 -18.93 24.33 13.14
C GLY A 288 -18.42 23.93 14.53
N LYS A 289 -17.40 23.06 14.61
CA LYS A 289 -16.82 22.54 15.86
C LYS A 289 -15.47 23.21 16.16
N ASP A 290 -15.44 24.53 16.22
CA ASP A 290 -14.20 25.33 16.36
C ASP A 290 -13.42 25.03 17.64
N ASP A 291 -14.11 24.81 18.76
CA ASP A 291 -13.47 24.46 20.04
C ASP A 291 -12.71 23.11 19.96
N LEU A 292 -13.28 22.11 19.25
CA LEU A 292 -12.62 20.83 19.06
C LEU A 292 -11.44 20.96 18.10
N ALA A 293 -11.57 21.78 17.06
CA ALA A 293 -10.48 22.06 16.14
C ALA A 293 -9.28 22.71 16.85
N ALA A 294 -9.53 23.64 17.76
CA ALA A 294 -8.48 24.26 18.57
C ALA A 294 -7.77 23.25 19.48
N LYS A 295 -8.53 22.35 20.14
CA LYS A 295 -7.96 21.29 21.00
C LYS A 295 -7.09 20.30 20.21
N VAL A 296 -7.49 19.92 19.00
CA VAL A 296 -6.69 19.03 18.14
C VAL A 296 -5.35 19.66 17.79
N LEU A 297 -5.32 20.95 17.45
CA LEU A 297 -4.07 21.65 17.14
C LEU A 297 -3.20 21.86 18.38
N GLU A 298 -3.80 22.08 19.53
CA GLU A 298 -3.07 22.28 20.80
C GLU A 298 -2.43 20.96 21.29
N SER A 299 -3.10 19.82 21.10
CA SER A 299 -2.56 18.51 21.50
C SER A 299 -1.25 18.17 20.78
N GLY A 300 -1.09 18.58 19.51
CA GLY A 300 0.16 18.43 18.77
C GLY A 300 1.32 19.23 19.35
N ARG A 301 1.04 20.45 19.80
CA ARG A 301 2.05 21.32 20.41
C ARG A 301 2.60 20.75 21.72
N ARG A 302 1.77 20.15 22.56
CA ARG A 302 2.23 19.55 23.82
C ARG A 302 3.19 18.38 23.59
N HIS A 303 2.92 17.52 22.64
CA HIS A 303 3.81 16.39 22.31
C HIS A 303 5.16 16.83 21.75
N SER A 304 5.23 17.95 21.00
CA SER A 304 6.49 18.44 20.47
C SER A 304 7.43 19.02 21.55
N TRP A 305 6.90 19.47 22.68
CA TRP A 305 7.70 19.99 23.81
C TRP A 305 8.28 18.86 24.67
N GLU A 306 7.55 17.76 24.87
CA GLU A 306 8.01 16.61 25.65
C GLU A 306 9.19 15.91 24.98
N THR A 307 9.20 15.81 23.64
CA THR A 307 10.30 15.18 22.90
C THR A 307 11.54 16.06 22.71
N GLN A 308 11.47 17.38 22.94
CA GLN A 308 12.61 18.29 22.87
C GLN A 308 13.31 18.50 24.24
N GLY A 309 12.67 18.11 25.35
CA GLY A 309 13.20 18.24 26.71
C GLY A 309 14.11 17.10 27.17
N GLU A 310 14.24 16.02 26.40
CA GLU A 310 15.06 14.83 26.73
C GLU A 310 16.37 14.73 25.94
N LYS A 311 16.88 15.82 25.38
CA LYS A 311 18.20 15.83 24.71
C LYS A 311 19.23 16.60 25.52
#